data_e88491341cfc0bbab898283fcd39db24
#
_entry.id   e88491341cfc0bbab898283fcd39db24
#
_cell.length_a   1.000
_cell.length_b   1.000
_cell.length_c   1.000
_cell.angle_alpha   90.00
_cell.angle_beta   90.00
_cell.angle_gamma   90.00
#
_symmetry.space_group_name_H-M   'P 1'
#
loop_
_entity.id
_entity.type
_entity.pdbx_description
1 polymer ?
#
loop_
_entity_poly.entity_id
_entity_poly.type
_entity_poly.pdbx_seq_one_letter_code
_entity_poly.pdbx_strand_id
1 'polypeptide(L)'
;MWCKHGWLSICLVFTALSSGAQPTVIPAILPAVNTIASLDVPRYMGTWYEIAKFPNRFQTKCVANTRAQYLAQADGSVQVLNSCVTNDGSTIDALGQAKQVGPSTSPKLQVRFAPAWLSWLPMVWGDYWVIDLDADYQLAAVSDAKREYLWVLSRTPQVPALHYNALMERLKAQHFDVQKLDRTPQR
;
A
#
# COMPACT_ATOMS: atom_id res chain seq x y z
N MET A 1 -4.26 -67.32 -67.83
CA MET A 1 -5.42 -66.57 -68.26
C MET A 1 -5.81 -65.56 -67.16
N TRP A 2 -5.70 -64.32 -67.49
CA TRP A 2 -6.21 -63.06 -66.97
C TRP A 2 -5.84 -62.60 -65.61
N CYS A 3 -4.95 -61.55 -65.63
CA CYS A 3 -4.67 -60.50 -64.65
C CYS A 3 -5.94 -59.69 -64.23
N LYS A 4 -6.03 -59.33 -62.97
CA LYS A 4 -6.81 -58.14 -62.57
C LYS A 4 -5.99 -57.32 -61.60
N HIS A 5 -5.60 -56.14 -62.00
CA HIS A 5 -4.90 -55.10 -61.26
C HIS A 5 -5.89 -54.42 -60.28
N GLY A 6 -5.59 -54.42 -59.02
CA GLY A 6 -6.26 -53.63 -58.01
C GLY A 6 -5.42 -52.38 -57.66
N TRP A 7 -5.93 -51.22 -57.98
CA TRP A 7 -5.34 -49.95 -57.62
C TRP A 7 -5.71 -49.61 -56.17
N LEU A 8 -4.71 -49.53 -55.29
CA LEU A 8 -4.92 -48.95 -53.94
C LEU A 8 -4.83 -47.42 -54.04
N SER A 9 -5.95 -46.74 -53.87
CA SER A 9 -6.00 -45.28 -53.66
C SER A 9 -5.66 -44.97 -52.24
N ILE A 10 -4.50 -44.33 -52.00
CA ILE A 10 -4.09 -43.79 -50.70
C ILE A 10 -4.71 -42.41 -50.58
N CYS A 11 -5.75 -42.30 -49.73
CA CYS A 11 -6.26 -41.00 -49.30
C CYS A 11 -5.34 -40.37 -48.25
N LEU A 12 -4.59 -39.37 -48.66
CA LEU A 12 -3.84 -38.49 -47.76
C LEU A 12 -4.82 -37.53 -47.04
N VAL A 13 -5.05 -37.79 -45.78
CA VAL A 13 -5.83 -36.87 -44.91
C VAL A 13 -4.86 -35.79 -44.42
N PHE A 14 -4.99 -34.58 -44.98
CA PHE A 14 -4.31 -33.40 -44.47
C PHE A 14 -5.05 -32.91 -43.22
N THR A 15 -4.53 -33.14 -42.03
CA THR A 15 -4.99 -32.48 -40.79
C THR A 15 -4.38 -31.08 -40.72
N ALA A 16 -5.19 -30.07 -40.97
CA ALA A 16 -4.80 -28.67 -40.72
C ALA A 16 -4.69 -28.42 -39.24
N LEU A 17 -3.46 -28.24 -38.74
CA LEU A 17 -3.19 -27.75 -37.39
C LEU A 17 -3.55 -26.27 -37.36
N SER A 18 -4.70 -25.93 -36.80
CA SER A 18 -5.10 -24.57 -36.49
C SER A 18 -4.22 -24.09 -35.29
N SER A 19 -3.19 -23.35 -35.56
CA SER A 19 -2.44 -22.61 -34.53
C SER A 19 -3.34 -21.48 -33.98
N GLY A 20 -4.05 -21.76 -32.90
CA GLY A 20 -4.78 -20.75 -32.15
C GLY A 20 -3.79 -19.82 -31.47
N ALA A 21 -3.62 -18.60 -31.96
CA ALA A 21 -2.90 -17.55 -31.27
C ALA A 21 -3.64 -17.25 -29.97
N GLN A 22 -3.03 -17.57 -28.84
CA GLN A 22 -3.54 -17.14 -27.53
C GLN A 22 -3.45 -15.62 -27.44
N PRO A 23 -4.51 -14.92 -26.99
CA PRO A 23 -4.42 -13.48 -26.78
C PRO A 23 -3.38 -13.22 -25.68
N THR A 24 -2.33 -12.51 -26.04
CA THR A 24 -1.37 -11.97 -25.08
C THR A 24 -2.09 -10.92 -24.25
N VAL A 25 -2.40 -11.25 -22.99
CA VAL A 25 -2.91 -10.29 -22.00
C VAL A 25 -1.75 -9.36 -21.64
N ILE A 26 -1.73 -8.18 -22.24
CA ILE A 26 -0.81 -7.10 -21.84
C ILE A 26 -1.28 -6.66 -20.46
N PRO A 27 -0.45 -6.76 -19.40
CA PRO A 27 -0.84 -6.25 -18.08
C PRO A 27 -1.13 -4.76 -18.20
N ALA A 28 -2.31 -4.36 -17.76
CA ALA A 28 -2.70 -2.95 -17.75
C ALA A 28 -1.72 -2.17 -16.84
N ILE A 29 -1.02 -1.19 -17.40
CA ILE A 29 -0.15 -0.30 -16.64
C ILE A 29 -1.08 0.58 -15.79
N LEU A 30 -1.08 0.38 -14.47
CA LEU A 30 -1.85 1.22 -13.55
C LEU A 30 -1.30 2.66 -13.58
N PRO A 31 -2.17 3.68 -13.49
CA PRO A 31 -1.74 5.07 -13.36
C PRO A 31 -0.91 5.25 -12.08
N ALA A 32 -0.07 6.29 -12.05
CA ALA A 32 0.69 6.63 -10.84
C ALA A 32 -0.24 6.83 -9.64
N VAL A 33 0.28 6.57 -8.43
CA VAL A 33 -0.47 6.84 -7.19
C VAL A 33 -0.70 8.33 -7.05
N ASN A 34 -1.96 8.73 -6.91
CA ASN A 34 -2.31 10.12 -6.63
C ASN A 34 -2.19 10.41 -5.13
N THR A 35 -1.66 11.58 -4.82
CA THR A 35 -1.64 12.11 -3.45
C THR A 35 -2.66 13.23 -3.30
N ILE A 36 -2.97 13.63 -2.06
CA ILE A 36 -3.68 14.89 -1.83
C ILE A 36 -2.87 16.06 -2.42
N ALA A 37 -3.55 17.20 -2.66
CA ALA A 37 -2.91 18.36 -3.31
C ALA A 37 -1.84 19.01 -2.41
N SER A 38 -2.10 19.08 -1.10
CA SER A 38 -1.19 19.69 -0.13
C SER A 38 -1.40 19.11 1.26
N LEU A 39 -0.34 19.08 2.07
CA LEU A 39 -0.36 18.64 3.47
C LEU A 39 0.10 19.78 4.37
N ASP A 40 -0.75 20.16 5.32
CA ASP A 40 -0.37 21.00 6.45
C ASP A 40 0.27 20.10 7.52
N VAL A 41 1.61 20.06 7.54
CA VAL A 41 2.36 19.19 8.45
C VAL A 41 2.05 19.50 9.91
N PRO A 42 2.02 20.75 10.40
CA PRO A 42 1.62 21.07 11.76
C PRO A 42 0.26 20.48 12.17
N ARG A 43 -0.74 20.53 11.32
CA ARG A 43 -2.05 19.92 11.58
C ARG A 43 -2.01 18.40 11.58
N TYR A 44 -1.08 17.80 10.82
CA TYR A 44 -0.93 16.36 10.70
C TYR A 44 -0.21 15.74 11.91
N MET A 45 0.46 16.54 12.74
CA MET A 45 1.18 16.07 13.94
C MET A 45 0.23 15.49 15.00
N GLY A 46 0.81 14.83 16.01
CA GLY A 46 0.09 14.18 17.11
C GLY A 46 -0.17 12.70 16.86
N THR A 47 -1.19 12.15 17.50
CA THR A 47 -1.48 10.70 17.50
C THR A 47 -2.42 10.32 16.36
N TRP A 48 -2.10 9.20 15.71
CA TRP A 48 -2.92 8.52 14.73
C TRP A 48 -3.03 7.03 15.08
N TYR A 49 -4.25 6.51 15.16
CA TYR A 49 -4.55 5.10 15.37
C TYR A 49 -4.62 4.39 14.02
N GLU A 50 -3.93 3.26 13.89
CA GLU A 50 -4.04 2.40 12.71
C GLU A 50 -5.37 1.65 12.76
N ILE A 51 -6.25 1.91 11.81
CA ILE A 51 -7.58 1.28 11.71
C ILE A 51 -7.52 0.02 10.85
N ALA A 52 -6.72 0.06 9.80
CA ALA A 52 -6.49 -1.06 8.91
C ALA A 52 -5.17 -0.87 8.17
N LYS A 53 -4.59 -1.97 7.68
CA LYS A 53 -3.38 -1.95 6.88
C LYS A 53 -3.34 -3.09 5.89
N PHE A 54 -2.54 -2.98 4.84
CA PHE A 54 -2.08 -4.15 4.10
C PHE A 54 -1.13 -4.98 4.96
N PRO A 55 -1.21 -6.33 4.92
CA PRO A 55 -0.21 -7.19 5.55
C PRO A 55 1.20 -6.76 5.14
N ASN A 56 2.08 -6.58 6.11
CA ASN A 56 3.43 -6.13 5.84
C ASN A 56 4.45 -6.74 6.82
N ARG A 57 5.72 -6.76 6.40
CA ARG A 57 6.82 -7.37 7.17
C ARG A 57 7.23 -6.57 8.41
N PHE A 58 6.84 -5.31 8.51
CA PHE A 58 7.29 -4.42 9.60
C PHE A 58 6.49 -4.61 10.88
N GLN A 59 5.26 -5.13 10.77
CA GLN A 59 4.29 -5.21 11.85
C GLN A 59 3.86 -6.63 12.17
N THR A 60 4.69 -7.63 11.84
CA THR A 60 4.36 -9.07 12.03
C THR A 60 4.14 -9.46 13.49
N LYS A 61 4.70 -8.70 14.43
CA LYS A 61 4.53 -8.92 15.87
C LYS A 61 3.33 -8.18 16.46
N CYS A 62 2.79 -7.19 15.74
CA CYS A 62 1.71 -6.32 16.21
C CYS A 62 0.36 -7.01 16.05
N VAL A 63 -0.41 -7.11 17.13
CA VAL A 63 -1.76 -7.74 17.12
C VAL A 63 -2.88 -6.78 17.50
N ALA A 64 -2.57 -5.66 18.16
CA ALA A 64 -3.57 -4.66 18.56
C ALA A 64 -2.93 -3.31 18.89
N ASN A 65 -3.78 -2.28 19.04
CA ASN A 65 -3.45 -0.95 19.56
C ASN A 65 -2.28 -0.29 18.82
N THR A 66 -2.13 -0.59 17.53
CA THR A 66 -1.12 0.05 16.70
C THR A 66 -1.47 1.52 16.53
N ARG A 67 -0.49 2.38 16.81
CA ARG A 67 -0.60 3.83 16.66
C ARG A 67 0.72 4.44 16.26
N ALA A 68 0.66 5.60 15.63
CA ALA A 68 1.81 6.44 15.33
C ALA A 68 1.67 7.78 16.08
N GLN A 69 2.76 8.29 16.61
CA GLN A 69 2.85 9.66 17.14
C GLN A 69 3.87 10.43 16.33
N TYR A 70 3.45 11.57 15.81
CA TYR A 70 4.29 12.46 15.00
C TYR A 70 4.58 13.74 15.77
N LEU A 71 5.85 14.12 15.82
CA LEU A 71 6.31 15.33 16.48
C LEU A 71 7.26 16.10 15.56
N ALA A 72 6.85 17.32 15.18
CA ALA A 72 7.70 18.20 14.40
C ALA A 72 8.98 18.58 15.17
N GLN A 73 10.11 18.57 14.47
CA GLN A 73 11.42 18.90 15.00
C GLN A 73 11.86 20.29 14.51
N ALA A 74 12.76 20.92 15.24
CA ALA A 74 13.26 22.26 14.91
C ALA A 74 14.04 22.30 13.57
N ASP A 75 14.57 21.16 13.12
CA ASP A 75 15.27 21.01 11.83
C ASP A 75 14.32 20.78 10.64
N GLY A 76 13.00 20.85 10.86
CA GLY A 76 11.98 20.62 9.84
C GLY A 76 11.67 19.14 9.58
N SER A 77 12.34 18.22 10.27
CA SER A 77 11.98 16.80 10.22
C SER A 77 10.81 16.49 11.16
N VAL A 78 10.29 15.26 11.07
CA VAL A 78 9.24 14.75 11.95
C VAL A 78 9.77 13.52 12.67
N GLN A 79 9.76 13.55 13.99
CA GLN A 79 9.97 12.34 14.78
C GLN A 79 8.74 11.46 14.68
N VAL A 80 8.94 10.16 14.48
CA VAL A 80 7.88 9.14 14.35
C VAL A 80 8.08 8.13 15.47
N LEU A 81 7.08 7.97 16.32
CA LEU A 81 7.04 6.89 17.31
C LEU A 81 5.86 5.97 16.98
N ASN A 82 6.14 4.78 16.49
CA ASN A 82 5.13 3.74 16.29
C ASN A 82 5.10 2.82 17.50
N SER A 83 3.91 2.51 17.99
CA SER A 83 3.70 1.62 19.13
C SER A 83 2.63 0.57 18.79
N CYS A 84 2.77 -0.66 19.28
CA CYS A 84 1.73 -1.68 19.19
C CYS A 84 1.84 -2.70 20.32
N VAL A 85 0.75 -3.43 20.55
CA VAL A 85 0.70 -4.57 21.49
C VAL A 85 1.00 -5.86 20.74
N THR A 86 1.83 -6.71 21.31
CA THR A 86 2.21 -8.04 20.81
C THR A 86 1.35 -9.16 21.40
N ASN A 87 1.51 -10.40 20.92
CA ASN A 87 0.74 -11.56 21.37
C ASN A 87 0.87 -11.88 22.86
N ASP A 88 1.99 -11.56 23.48
CA ASP A 88 2.24 -11.75 24.91
C ASP A 88 1.70 -10.60 25.78
N GLY A 89 1.03 -9.62 25.16
CA GLY A 89 0.45 -8.45 25.82
C GLY A 89 1.44 -7.33 26.09
N SER A 90 2.71 -7.48 25.71
CA SER A 90 3.70 -6.41 25.84
C SER A 90 3.49 -5.32 24.79
N THR A 91 3.97 -4.11 25.08
CA THR A 91 4.03 -3.02 24.10
C THR A 91 5.43 -2.94 23.53
N ILE A 92 5.52 -2.84 22.22
CA ILE A 92 6.78 -2.55 21.53
C ILE A 92 6.69 -1.21 20.81
N ASP A 93 7.81 -0.51 20.80
CA ASP A 93 7.96 0.81 20.19
C ASP A 93 9.03 0.78 19.09
N ALA A 94 8.81 1.59 18.06
CA ALA A 94 9.79 1.84 17.01
C ALA A 94 9.92 3.34 16.78
N LEU A 95 11.11 3.87 17.07
CA LEU A 95 11.44 5.28 16.85
C LEU A 95 12.02 5.46 15.44
N GLY A 96 11.45 6.39 14.70
CA GLY A 96 11.86 6.75 13.36
C GLY A 96 11.91 8.25 13.13
N GLN A 97 12.25 8.61 11.91
CA GLN A 97 12.27 9.99 11.44
C GLN A 97 11.64 10.07 10.06
N ALA A 98 10.84 11.09 9.82
CA ALA A 98 10.31 11.40 8.50
C ALA A 98 10.78 12.78 8.03
N LYS A 99 10.84 12.97 6.72
CA LYS A 99 11.13 14.23 6.07
C LYS A 99 10.20 14.42 4.87
N GLN A 100 9.78 15.65 4.61
CA GLN A 100 9.06 15.96 3.37
C GLN A 100 9.98 15.88 2.16
N VAL A 101 9.42 15.45 1.04
CA VAL A 101 10.10 15.43 -0.26
C VAL A 101 9.44 16.47 -1.16
N GLY A 102 10.18 17.49 -1.54
CA GLY A 102 9.67 18.62 -2.33
C GLY A 102 9.33 19.84 -1.47
N PRO A 103 8.33 20.66 -1.85
CA PRO A 103 7.95 21.87 -1.12
C PRO A 103 7.39 21.54 0.27
N SER A 104 7.35 22.53 1.17
CA SER A 104 6.88 22.39 2.56
C SER A 104 5.41 21.98 2.72
N THR A 105 4.64 22.00 1.63
CA THR A 105 3.25 21.51 1.58
C THR A 105 3.12 20.16 0.89
N SER A 106 4.24 19.53 0.53
CA SER A 106 4.21 18.25 -0.18
C SER A 106 3.55 17.15 0.67
N PRO A 107 2.59 16.38 0.14
CA PRO A 107 2.03 15.21 0.81
C PRO A 107 2.92 13.97 0.71
N LYS A 108 4.08 14.09 0.06
CA LYS A 108 5.05 13.02 -0.07
C LYS A 108 6.13 13.20 0.97
N LEU A 109 6.23 12.21 1.85
CA LEU A 109 7.29 12.11 2.83
C LEU A 109 8.09 10.84 2.59
N GLN A 110 9.24 10.77 3.21
CA GLN A 110 10.03 9.56 3.38
C GLN A 110 10.23 9.30 4.86
N VAL A 111 10.10 8.05 5.28
CA VAL A 111 10.25 7.62 6.67
C VAL A 111 11.39 6.60 6.80
N ARG A 112 12.13 6.68 7.89
CA ARG A 112 13.25 5.80 8.22
C ARG A 112 13.16 5.37 9.68
N PHE A 113 13.33 4.08 9.92
CA PHE A 113 13.46 3.48 11.27
C PHE A 113 14.88 2.94 11.52
N ALA A 114 15.74 2.97 10.52
CA ALA A 114 17.16 2.63 10.67
C ALA A 114 17.92 3.70 11.48
N PRO A 115 19.04 3.36 12.12
CA PRO A 115 19.86 4.31 12.85
C PRO A 115 20.30 5.52 12.02
N ALA A 116 20.48 6.68 12.66
CA ALA A 116 20.77 7.94 11.99
C ALA A 116 22.03 7.91 11.11
N TRP A 117 23.05 7.16 11.50
CA TRP A 117 24.28 7.02 10.73
C TRP A 117 24.12 6.31 9.37
N LEU A 118 22.97 5.61 9.16
CA LEU A 118 22.60 5.02 7.86
C LEU A 118 21.75 5.96 6.98
N SER A 119 21.44 7.18 7.44
CA SER A 119 20.50 8.08 6.76
C SER A 119 20.91 8.49 5.34
N TRP A 120 22.19 8.35 5.00
CA TRP A 120 22.73 8.62 3.67
C TRP A 120 22.39 7.52 2.65
N LEU A 121 21.98 6.32 3.11
CA LEU A 121 21.60 5.21 2.23
C LEU A 121 20.14 5.38 1.77
N PRO A 122 19.86 5.51 0.47
CA PRO A 122 18.48 5.65 -0.03
C PRO A 122 17.57 4.48 0.36
N MET A 123 18.10 3.27 0.43
CA MET A 123 17.35 2.04 0.71
C MET A 123 16.77 1.95 2.13
N VAL A 124 17.21 2.80 3.06
CA VAL A 124 16.66 2.83 4.43
C VAL A 124 15.46 3.76 4.56
N TRP A 125 15.17 4.55 3.52
CA TRP A 125 14.02 5.44 3.44
C TRP A 125 12.90 4.77 2.68
N GLY A 126 11.73 4.67 3.30
CA GLY A 126 10.50 4.21 2.67
C GLY A 126 9.60 5.38 2.30
N ASP A 127 8.85 5.26 1.21
CA ASP A 127 7.84 6.24 0.85
C ASP A 127 6.70 6.24 1.87
N TYR A 128 6.25 7.45 2.21
CA TYR A 128 5.10 7.71 3.05
C TYR A 128 4.30 8.82 2.38
N TRP A 129 3.40 8.44 1.48
CA TRP A 129 2.60 9.36 0.68
C TRP A 129 1.18 9.45 1.23
N VAL A 130 0.75 10.64 1.60
CA VAL A 130 -0.64 10.87 2.02
C VAL A 130 -1.51 10.92 0.77
N ILE A 131 -2.29 9.86 0.55
CA ILE A 131 -3.08 9.65 -0.66
C ILE A 131 -4.54 10.03 -0.49
N ASP A 132 -5.02 10.09 0.75
CA ASP A 132 -6.35 10.57 1.11
C ASP A 132 -6.29 11.19 2.51
N LEU A 133 -7.02 12.26 2.72
CA LEU A 133 -7.13 12.96 4.00
C LEU A 133 -8.42 13.79 3.99
N ASP A 134 -9.24 13.62 5.02
CA ASP A 134 -10.44 14.45 5.16
C ASP A 134 -10.10 15.89 5.57
N ALA A 135 -11.01 16.82 5.30
CA ALA A 135 -10.81 18.25 5.53
C ALA A 135 -10.51 18.59 7.00
N ASP A 136 -11.02 17.79 7.93
CA ASP A 136 -10.86 17.98 9.37
C ASP A 136 -9.63 17.29 9.94
N TYR A 137 -8.85 16.58 9.10
CA TYR A 137 -7.65 15.83 9.50
C TYR A 137 -7.96 14.73 10.53
N GLN A 138 -9.10 14.04 10.39
CA GLN A 138 -9.53 12.98 11.30
C GLN A 138 -9.29 11.58 10.75
N LEU A 139 -9.31 11.41 9.42
CA LEU A 139 -9.15 10.12 8.73
C LEU A 139 -8.22 10.30 7.53
N ALA A 140 -7.21 9.44 7.45
CA ALA A 140 -6.19 9.48 6.40
C ALA A 140 -5.94 8.11 5.79
N ALA A 141 -5.49 8.08 4.55
CA ALA A 141 -4.86 6.92 3.94
C ALA A 141 -3.45 7.25 3.47
N VAL A 142 -2.53 6.34 3.73
CA VAL A 142 -1.11 6.48 3.41
C VAL A 142 -0.64 5.26 2.64
N SER A 143 0.17 5.50 1.61
CA SER A 143 0.73 4.46 0.77
C SER A 143 2.14 4.80 0.31
N ASP A 144 2.71 3.90 -0.48
CA ASP A 144 3.93 4.10 -1.25
C ASP A 144 3.62 4.30 -2.75
N ALA A 145 4.64 4.66 -3.52
CA ALA A 145 4.51 4.88 -4.97
C ALA A 145 4.03 3.65 -5.76
N LYS A 146 4.23 2.44 -5.23
CA LYS A 146 3.95 1.16 -5.90
C LYS A 146 2.65 0.49 -5.46
N ARG A 147 1.92 1.06 -4.47
CA ARG A 147 0.75 0.43 -3.82
C ARG A 147 1.07 -0.89 -3.12
N GLU A 148 2.33 -1.10 -2.72
CA GLU A 148 2.75 -2.29 -1.96
C GLU A 148 2.28 -2.21 -0.51
N TYR A 149 2.15 -1.00 0.01
CA TYR A 149 1.71 -0.71 1.37
C TYR A 149 0.48 0.20 1.36
N LEU A 150 -0.38 -0.01 2.34
CA LEU A 150 -1.53 0.85 2.60
C LEU A 150 -1.84 0.84 4.09
N TRP A 151 -2.01 2.03 4.67
CA TRP A 151 -2.48 2.22 6.03
C TRP A 151 -3.68 3.16 6.03
N VAL A 152 -4.69 2.81 6.81
CA VAL A 152 -5.83 3.67 7.16
C VAL A 152 -5.62 4.14 8.59
N LEU A 153 -5.49 5.44 8.76
CA LEU A 153 -5.17 6.09 10.03
C LEU A 153 -6.32 6.98 10.48
N SER A 154 -6.60 7.02 11.79
CA SER A 154 -7.64 7.88 12.36
C SER A 154 -7.15 8.57 13.63
N ARG A 155 -7.71 9.75 13.91
CA ARG A 155 -7.50 10.45 15.19
C ARG A 155 -8.16 9.77 16.37
N THR A 156 -9.11 8.89 16.11
CA THR A 156 -9.82 8.13 17.14
C THR A 156 -9.65 6.63 16.93
N PRO A 157 -9.66 5.81 17.99
CA PRO A 157 -9.55 4.35 17.88
C PRO A 157 -10.66 3.70 17.07
N GLN A 158 -11.78 4.39 16.88
CA GLN A 158 -12.95 3.91 16.15
C GLN A 158 -13.34 4.91 15.08
N VAL A 159 -13.70 4.41 13.90
CA VAL A 159 -14.17 5.22 12.77
C VAL A 159 -15.60 4.83 12.45
N PRO A 160 -16.54 5.81 12.34
CA PRO A 160 -17.89 5.55 11.91
C PRO A 160 -17.89 4.83 10.54
N ALA A 161 -18.77 3.81 10.41
CA ALA A 161 -18.81 2.99 9.20
C ALA A 161 -19.03 3.81 7.92
N LEU A 162 -19.82 4.88 8.00
CA LEU A 162 -20.06 5.78 6.86
C LEU A 162 -18.74 6.38 6.33
N HIS A 163 -17.90 6.93 7.21
CA HIS A 163 -16.63 7.55 6.81
C HIS A 163 -15.63 6.52 6.31
N TYR A 164 -15.56 5.37 7.00
CA TYR A 164 -14.69 4.28 6.57
C TYR A 164 -15.08 3.76 5.19
N ASN A 165 -16.36 3.49 4.93
CA ASN A 165 -16.82 2.99 3.65
C ASN A 165 -16.60 4.00 2.52
N ALA A 166 -16.85 5.29 2.79
CA ALA A 166 -16.57 6.35 1.82
C ALA A 166 -15.07 6.42 1.45
N LEU A 167 -14.16 6.24 2.42
CA LEU A 167 -12.74 6.13 2.16
C LEU A 167 -12.41 4.90 1.31
N MET A 168 -13.02 3.73 1.61
CA MET A 168 -12.81 2.51 0.81
C MET A 168 -13.19 2.71 -0.65
N GLU A 169 -14.29 3.40 -0.94
CA GLU A 169 -14.67 3.69 -2.34
C GLU A 169 -13.66 4.59 -3.05
N ARG A 170 -13.10 5.61 -2.38
CA ARG A 170 -12.05 6.45 -2.95
C ARG A 170 -10.75 5.69 -3.19
N LEU A 171 -10.38 4.76 -2.30
CA LEU A 171 -9.20 3.90 -2.48
C LEU A 171 -9.37 2.92 -3.64
N LYS A 172 -10.56 2.32 -3.80
CA LYS A 172 -10.88 1.50 -4.98
C LYS A 172 -10.75 2.29 -6.27
N ALA A 173 -11.25 3.52 -6.30
CA ALA A 173 -11.12 4.42 -7.46
C ALA A 173 -9.65 4.74 -7.79
N GLN A 174 -8.76 4.67 -6.81
CA GLN A 174 -7.32 4.79 -6.97
C GLN A 174 -6.63 3.44 -7.25
N HIS A 175 -7.38 2.39 -7.57
CA HIS A 175 -6.89 1.04 -7.89
C HIS A 175 -6.22 0.29 -6.72
N PHE A 176 -6.59 0.59 -5.47
CA PHE A 176 -6.19 -0.22 -4.32
C PHE A 176 -7.14 -1.41 -4.15
N ASP A 177 -6.58 -2.59 -3.93
CA ASP A 177 -7.34 -3.79 -3.56
C ASP A 177 -7.68 -3.74 -2.07
N VAL A 178 -8.77 -3.05 -1.74
CA VAL A 178 -9.20 -2.84 -0.35
C VAL A 178 -9.59 -4.14 0.38
N GLN A 179 -9.76 -5.26 -0.35
CA GLN A 179 -10.04 -6.56 0.26
C GLN A 179 -8.80 -7.12 0.98
N LYS A 180 -7.60 -6.65 0.64
CA LYS A 180 -6.35 -7.00 1.33
C LYS A 180 -6.17 -6.30 2.67
N LEU A 181 -7.05 -5.36 3.03
CA LEU A 181 -6.90 -4.62 4.29
C LEU A 181 -7.26 -5.51 5.49
N ASP A 182 -6.28 -5.75 6.34
CA ASP A 182 -6.48 -6.30 7.67
C ASP A 182 -6.90 -5.20 8.64
N ARG A 183 -7.99 -5.42 9.39
CA ARG A 183 -8.44 -4.50 10.46
C ARG A 183 -7.51 -4.64 11.67
N THR A 184 -7.06 -3.51 12.19
CA THR A 184 -6.24 -3.49 13.41
C THR A 184 -7.16 -3.30 14.62
N PRO A 185 -7.23 -4.25 15.56
CA PRO A 185 -8.02 -4.10 16.78
C PRO A 185 -7.49 -2.93 17.62
N GLN A 186 -8.38 -2.01 17.99
CA GLN A 186 -8.12 -0.94 18.94
C GLN A 186 -9.00 -1.22 20.20
N ARG A 187 -8.36 -1.47 21.33
CA ARG A 187 -8.99 -1.93 22.60
C ARG A 187 -8.77 -0.92 23.70
#